data_846aad01445b149ef21012e42f06dc7c
#
_entry.id   846aad01445b149ef21012e42f06dc7c
#
_cell.length_a   1.000
_cell.length_b   1.000
_cell.length_c   1.000
_cell.angle_alpha   90.00
_cell.angle_beta   90.00
_cell.angle_gamma   90.00
#
_symmetry.space_group_name_H-M   'P 1'
#
loop_
_entity.id
_entity.type
_entity.pdbx_description
1 polymer ?
#
loop_
_entity_poly.entity_id
_entity_poly.type
_entity_poly.pdbx_seq_one_letter_code
_entity_poly.pdbx_strand_id
1 'polypeptide(L)'
;MSSTIEIKEPLVTTKVVPVPPSSSASADSSDAEGDEFSPLALAEDFTPLPAYKAAGTTETDFDGLLPAGGQLRLHEDLKNGCGGQLWPAGMTLARYMLRYHARSLAGKRILELGAGGGLVGLAVARGCELGENHPPLYITDQMEMFSLMRHNIALNELEGKVEALLLNWGEPLPAEVVANPPDVILAADCVYFEPAFPLLQTTLSDLLTLRPSAVVYFCFKKRRRADMQFLKQARRRFSVTEIDDDDERPVWSRQGLFMFAITSKGVGANGKTDAGVSQ
;
A
#
# COMPACT_ATOMS: atom_id res chain seq x y z
N MET A 1 53.66 16.12 -3.94
CA MET A 1 53.57 15.07 -4.99
C MET A 1 52.27 14.33 -4.74
N SER A 2 51.26 14.70 -5.49
CA SER A 2 49.90 14.17 -5.33
C SER A 2 49.62 13.23 -6.51
N SER A 3 49.40 11.96 -6.25
CA SER A 3 49.09 10.95 -7.27
C SER A 3 47.58 10.77 -7.35
N THR A 4 47.03 11.21 -8.45
CA THR A 4 45.61 10.98 -8.81
C THR A 4 45.53 9.60 -9.45
N ILE A 5 44.70 8.73 -8.88
CA ILE A 5 44.36 7.40 -9.45
C ILE A 5 43.08 7.56 -10.27
N GLU A 6 43.23 7.37 -11.57
CA GLU A 6 42.12 7.36 -12.54
C GLU A 6 41.53 5.95 -12.61
N ILE A 7 40.26 5.78 -12.20
CA ILE A 7 39.52 4.51 -12.31
C ILE A 7 38.78 4.56 -13.64
N LYS A 8 39.17 3.70 -14.59
CA LYS A 8 38.45 3.45 -15.85
C LYS A 8 37.33 2.44 -15.63
N GLU A 9 36.10 2.85 -15.93
CA GLU A 9 34.94 1.92 -16.01
C GLU A 9 34.99 1.11 -17.31
N PRO A 10 34.57 -0.19 -17.30
CA PRO A 10 34.48 -0.99 -18.52
C PRO A 10 33.17 -0.74 -19.25
N LEU A 11 33.23 -0.39 -20.53
CA LEU A 11 32.11 -0.34 -21.47
C LEU A 11 31.56 -1.77 -21.70
N VAL A 12 30.32 -2.00 -21.29
CA VAL A 12 29.54 -3.20 -21.67
C VAL A 12 28.81 -2.91 -22.97
N THR A 13 29.29 -3.46 -24.07
CA THR A 13 28.62 -3.45 -25.39
C THR A 13 27.69 -4.64 -25.50
N THR A 14 26.38 -4.42 -25.45
CA THR A 14 25.36 -5.43 -25.78
C THR A 14 25.21 -5.54 -27.29
N LYS A 15 25.58 -6.70 -27.85
CA LYS A 15 25.32 -7.04 -29.25
C LYS A 15 23.87 -7.52 -29.39
N VAL A 16 23.08 -6.80 -30.17
CA VAL A 16 21.78 -7.24 -30.66
C VAL A 16 21.97 -8.21 -31.82
N VAL A 17 21.48 -9.45 -31.69
CA VAL A 17 21.50 -10.44 -32.75
C VAL A 17 20.16 -10.36 -33.49
N PRO A 18 20.13 -10.22 -34.85
CA PRO A 18 18.87 -10.21 -35.59
C PRO A 18 18.35 -11.64 -35.80
N VAL A 19 17.04 -11.82 -35.66
CA VAL A 19 16.30 -13.05 -35.93
C VAL A 19 15.97 -13.11 -37.43
N PRO A 20 16.23 -14.23 -38.14
CA PRO A 20 15.89 -14.37 -39.56
C PRO A 20 14.38 -14.65 -39.78
N PRO A 21 13.81 -14.28 -40.95
CA PRO A 21 12.40 -14.53 -41.24
C PRO A 21 12.16 -16.00 -41.61
N SER A 22 11.08 -16.60 -41.08
CA SER A 22 10.63 -17.93 -41.38
C SER A 22 9.89 -17.98 -42.72
N SER A 23 10.30 -18.90 -43.58
CA SER A 23 9.70 -19.27 -44.87
C SER A 23 8.40 -20.05 -44.70
N SER A 24 7.46 -19.77 -45.61
CA SER A 24 6.20 -20.45 -45.85
C SER A 24 6.36 -21.91 -46.28
N ALA A 25 5.54 -22.82 -45.74
CA ALA A 25 5.21 -24.09 -46.37
C ALA A 25 3.74 -24.44 -46.11
N SER A 26 3.13 -24.93 -47.16
CA SER A 26 1.74 -25.21 -47.45
C SER A 26 1.11 -26.37 -46.68
N ALA A 27 -0.22 -26.25 -46.54
CA ALA A 27 -1.28 -27.14 -46.15
C ALA A 27 -1.06 -28.67 -46.24
N ASP A 28 -1.53 -29.40 -45.22
CA ASP A 28 -2.44 -30.55 -45.43
C ASP A 28 -3.37 -30.72 -44.21
N SER A 29 -4.59 -31.17 -44.49
CA SER A 29 -5.75 -31.27 -43.64
C SER A 29 -5.78 -32.57 -42.83
N SER A 30 -6.11 -32.52 -41.54
CA SER A 30 -6.91 -33.56 -40.86
C SER A 30 -7.46 -33.05 -39.52
N ASP A 31 -8.77 -33.28 -39.31
CA ASP A 31 -9.59 -32.90 -38.18
C ASP A 31 -9.04 -33.42 -36.84
N ALA A 32 -8.86 -32.51 -35.90
CA ALA A 32 -8.89 -32.76 -34.45
C ALA A 32 -9.45 -31.50 -33.79
N GLU A 33 -10.63 -31.64 -33.17
CA GLU A 33 -11.19 -30.61 -32.29
C GLU A 33 -10.20 -30.38 -31.14
N GLY A 34 -9.39 -29.34 -31.26
CA GLY A 34 -8.52 -28.83 -30.21
C GLY A 34 -9.06 -27.49 -29.76
N ASP A 35 -9.31 -27.33 -28.48
CA ASP A 35 -9.66 -26.06 -27.82
C ASP A 35 -8.79 -24.94 -28.40
N GLU A 36 -9.38 -24.10 -29.22
CA GLU A 36 -8.73 -22.92 -29.79
C GLU A 36 -8.46 -21.93 -28.64
N PHE A 37 -7.22 -21.95 -28.14
CA PHE A 37 -6.72 -20.95 -27.23
C PHE A 37 -6.74 -19.61 -27.95
N SER A 38 -7.84 -18.87 -27.82
CA SER A 38 -7.97 -17.53 -28.39
C SER A 38 -7.11 -16.56 -27.56
N PRO A 39 -6.05 -15.97 -28.15
CA PRO A 39 -5.24 -14.94 -27.44
C PRO A 39 -6.05 -13.71 -27.02
N LEU A 40 -7.25 -13.54 -27.58
CA LEU A 40 -8.15 -12.41 -27.27
C LEU A 40 -8.99 -12.64 -26.00
N ALA A 41 -9.14 -13.90 -25.54
CA ALA A 41 -9.87 -14.20 -24.30
C ALA A 41 -9.14 -13.72 -23.02
N LEU A 42 -7.85 -13.40 -23.12
CA LEU A 42 -7.10 -12.79 -22.01
C LEU A 42 -7.32 -11.27 -21.87
N ALA A 43 -7.98 -10.63 -22.85
CA ALA A 43 -8.15 -9.18 -22.88
C ALA A 43 -9.36 -8.70 -22.06
N GLU A 44 -10.30 -9.57 -21.70
CA GLU A 44 -11.55 -9.16 -21.03
C GLU A 44 -11.40 -8.94 -19.51
N ASP A 45 -10.32 -9.43 -18.89
CA ASP A 45 -10.08 -9.27 -17.44
C ASP A 45 -9.15 -8.08 -17.09
N PHE A 46 -8.64 -7.36 -18.09
CA PHE A 46 -7.82 -6.17 -17.84
C PHE A 46 -8.71 -4.93 -17.73
N THR A 47 -8.96 -4.47 -16.51
CA THR A 47 -9.37 -3.08 -16.32
C THR A 47 -8.28 -2.21 -16.96
N PRO A 48 -8.60 -1.34 -17.94
CA PRO A 48 -7.58 -0.49 -18.55
C PRO A 48 -6.82 0.24 -17.46
N LEU A 49 -5.48 0.27 -17.57
CA LEU A 49 -4.70 1.17 -16.72
C LEU A 49 -5.31 2.55 -16.86
N PRO A 50 -5.46 3.30 -15.76
CA PRO A 50 -5.96 4.66 -15.83
C PRO A 50 -5.17 5.42 -16.88
N ALA A 51 -5.86 6.25 -17.69
CA ALA A 51 -5.19 7.09 -18.68
C ALA A 51 -4.06 7.86 -17.98
N TYR A 52 -2.92 8.00 -18.68
CA TYR A 52 -1.78 8.76 -18.16
C TYR A 52 -2.25 10.13 -17.65
N LYS A 53 -2.12 10.34 -16.36
CA LYS A 53 -2.42 11.62 -15.71
C LYS A 53 -1.14 12.44 -15.69
N ALA A 54 -1.19 13.65 -16.21
CA ALA A 54 -0.06 14.58 -16.09
C ALA A 54 0.22 14.86 -14.61
N ALA A 55 1.50 15.09 -14.28
CA ALA A 55 1.87 15.49 -12.93
C ALA A 55 1.12 16.75 -12.50
N GLY A 56 0.68 16.78 -11.25
CA GLY A 56 -0.12 17.90 -10.73
C GLY A 56 -0.38 17.74 -9.24
N THR A 57 -0.96 18.77 -8.64
CA THR A 57 -1.32 18.74 -7.21
C THR A 57 -2.84 18.66 -7.06
N THR A 58 -3.30 17.72 -6.27
CA THR A 58 -4.69 17.57 -5.85
C THR A 58 -4.83 18.04 -4.41
N GLU A 59 -5.92 18.73 -4.11
CA GLU A 59 -6.29 19.17 -2.77
C GLU A 59 -7.56 18.46 -2.32
N THR A 60 -7.61 18.08 -1.04
CA THR A 60 -8.79 17.45 -0.44
C THR A 60 -8.89 17.80 1.05
N ASP A 61 -10.11 18.00 1.51
CA ASP A 61 -10.47 18.11 2.92
C ASP A 61 -11.17 16.84 3.45
N PHE A 62 -11.24 15.80 2.58
CA PHE A 62 -11.98 14.56 2.83
C PHE A 62 -13.44 14.78 3.20
N ASP A 63 -14.12 15.64 2.44
CA ASP A 63 -15.52 16.01 2.66
C ASP A 63 -15.78 16.64 4.06
N GLY A 64 -14.84 17.48 4.50
CA GLY A 64 -14.91 18.18 5.78
C GLY A 64 -14.44 17.37 6.99
N LEU A 65 -13.82 16.20 6.80
CA LEU A 65 -13.28 15.38 7.90
C LEU A 65 -11.97 15.93 8.48
N LEU A 66 -11.26 16.80 7.75
CA LEU A 66 -10.12 17.51 8.30
C LEU A 66 -10.58 18.66 9.20
N PRO A 67 -9.76 19.08 10.20
CA PRO A 67 -10.06 20.24 11.03
C PRO A 67 -10.41 21.48 10.18
N ALA A 68 -11.28 22.36 10.69
CA ALA A 68 -11.81 23.50 9.97
C ALA A 68 -10.72 24.30 9.23
N GLY A 69 -10.86 24.45 7.91
CA GLY A 69 -9.89 25.10 7.02
C GLY A 69 -8.66 24.25 6.69
N GLY A 70 -8.58 23.02 7.20
CA GLY A 70 -7.51 22.10 6.86
C GLY A 70 -7.72 21.45 5.48
N GLN A 71 -6.70 21.50 4.64
CA GLN A 71 -6.64 20.74 3.39
C GLN A 71 -5.38 19.91 3.35
N LEU A 72 -5.44 18.77 2.69
CA LEU A 72 -4.29 17.97 2.33
C LEU A 72 -3.98 18.19 0.86
N ARG A 73 -2.76 18.57 0.56
CA ARG A 73 -2.24 18.76 -0.80
C ARG A 73 -1.37 17.57 -1.17
N LEU A 74 -1.60 16.98 -2.32
CA LEU A 74 -0.86 15.81 -2.77
C LEU A 74 -0.39 16.02 -4.20
N HIS A 75 0.90 16.11 -4.37
CA HIS A 75 1.51 16.06 -5.67
C HIS A 75 1.43 14.64 -6.19
N GLU A 76 0.95 14.48 -7.42
CA GLU A 76 0.85 13.23 -8.15
C GLU A 76 1.80 13.25 -9.33
N ASP A 77 2.65 12.23 -9.46
CA ASP A 77 3.57 12.07 -10.59
C ASP A 77 3.74 10.58 -10.90
N LEU A 78 3.26 10.15 -12.05
CA LEU A 78 3.34 8.76 -12.51
C LEU A 78 4.68 8.42 -13.17
N LYS A 79 5.61 9.35 -13.25
CA LYS A 79 6.91 9.17 -13.92
C LYS A 79 7.69 7.98 -13.36
N ASN A 80 7.61 7.76 -12.05
CA ASN A 80 8.33 6.70 -11.35
C ASN A 80 7.45 5.50 -10.99
N GLY A 81 6.24 5.42 -11.52
CA GLY A 81 5.34 4.27 -11.31
C GLY A 81 3.93 4.64 -10.87
N CYS A 82 3.08 3.63 -10.78
CA CYS A 82 1.66 3.78 -10.44
C CYS A 82 1.41 4.24 -9.00
N GLY A 83 2.39 4.15 -8.10
CA GLY A 83 2.31 4.70 -6.74
C GLY A 83 2.22 6.22 -6.69
N GLY A 84 2.57 6.91 -7.79
CA GLY A 84 2.55 8.36 -7.89
C GLY A 84 1.16 8.98 -8.08
N GLN A 85 0.06 8.25 -7.95
CA GLN A 85 -1.31 8.80 -8.03
C GLN A 85 -2.15 8.41 -6.83
N LEU A 86 -3.27 9.12 -6.64
CA LEU A 86 -4.25 8.82 -5.61
C LEU A 86 -5.13 7.64 -6.04
N TRP A 87 -5.18 6.61 -5.19
CA TRP A 87 -6.01 5.44 -5.41
C TRP A 87 -7.29 5.47 -4.56
N PRO A 88 -8.43 4.97 -5.06
CA PRO A 88 -9.69 4.97 -4.31
C PRO A 88 -9.59 4.27 -2.95
N ALA A 89 -8.81 3.19 -2.83
CA ALA A 89 -8.63 2.52 -1.55
C ALA A 89 -7.91 3.39 -0.52
N GLY A 90 -6.95 4.22 -0.94
CA GLY A 90 -6.30 5.21 -0.07
C GLY A 90 -7.27 6.26 0.43
N MET A 91 -8.11 6.81 -0.46
CA MET A 91 -9.15 7.77 -0.08
C MET A 91 -10.16 7.17 0.90
N THR A 92 -10.58 5.91 0.67
CA THR A 92 -11.52 5.23 1.55
C THR A 92 -10.91 4.95 2.92
N LEU A 93 -9.67 4.44 2.96
CA LEU A 93 -8.98 4.18 4.23
C LEU A 93 -8.71 5.47 5.00
N ALA A 94 -8.29 6.54 4.33
CA ALA A 94 -8.09 7.84 4.97
C ALA A 94 -9.38 8.38 5.61
N ARG A 95 -10.51 8.35 4.90
CA ARG A 95 -11.81 8.75 5.45
C ARG A 95 -12.21 7.90 6.65
N TYR A 96 -12.02 6.58 6.59
CA TYR A 96 -12.29 5.68 7.70
C TYR A 96 -11.46 6.06 8.93
N MET A 97 -10.16 6.26 8.78
CA MET A 97 -9.28 6.65 9.88
C MET A 97 -9.67 8.00 10.48
N LEU A 98 -9.97 8.99 9.64
CA LEU A 98 -10.40 10.32 10.09
C LEU A 98 -11.74 10.30 10.83
N ARG A 99 -12.66 9.43 10.43
CA ARG A 99 -14.01 9.34 11.02
C ARG A 99 -14.02 8.57 12.32
N TYR A 100 -13.39 7.40 12.35
CA TYR A 100 -13.51 6.47 13.49
C TYR A 100 -12.28 6.45 14.39
N HIS A 101 -11.15 6.94 13.93
CA HIS A 101 -9.88 6.89 14.66
C HIS A 101 -9.29 8.27 14.98
N ALA A 102 -10.02 9.36 14.73
CA ALA A 102 -9.53 10.73 14.95
C ALA A 102 -8.95 10.95 16.36
N ARG A 103 -9.48 10.25 17.39
CA ARG A 103 -9.08 10.42 18.80
C ARG A 103 -8.44 9.19 19.43
N SER A 104 -8.35 8.07 18.73
CA SER A 104 -7.87 6.79 19.28
C SER A 104 -6.40 6.52 19.01
N LEU A 105 -5.72 7.39 18.27
CA LEU A 105 -4.34 7.22 17.82
C LEU A 105 -3.30 7.92 18.71
N ALA A 106 -3.73 8.62 19.76
CA ALA A 106 -2.81 9.32 20.65
C ALA A 106 -1.77 8.36 21.24
N GLY A 107 -0.49 8.71 21.07
CA GLY A 107 0.65 7.91 21.54
C GLY A 107 0.89 6.60 20.79
N LYS A 108 0.17 6.30 19.73
CA LYS A 108 0.35 5.10 18.89
C LYS A 108 1.43 5.33 17.85
N ARG A 109 2.38 4.41 17.72
CA ARG A 109 3.31 4.40 16.58
C ARG A 109 2.59 3.92 15.33
N ILE A 110 2.69 4.69 14.26
CA ILE A 110 1.93 4.44 13.02
C ILE A 110 2.90 4.29 11.86
N LEU A 111 2.63 3.30 11.02
CA LEU A 111 3.40 3.05 9.80
C LEU A 111 2.44 2.79 8.62
N GLU A 112 2.67 3.44 7.49
CA GLU A 112 1.98 3.15 6.23
C GLU A 112 2.87 2.31 5.32
N LEU A 113 2.36 1.19 4.81
CA LEU A 113 3.01 0.31 3.83
C LEU A 113 2.52 0.61 2.42
N GLY A 114 3.46 0.71 1.47
CA GLY A 114 3.13 0.98 0.07
C GLY A 114 2.41 2.31 -0.07
N ALA A 115 2.97 3.34 0.56
CA ALA A 115 2.33 4.65 0.73
C ALA A 115 2.18 5.43 -0.58
N GLY A 116 2.95 5.09 -1.64
CA GLY A 116 3.01 5.86 -2.86
C GLY A 116 3.38 7.33 -2.57
N GLY A 117 2.43 8.23 -2.75
CA GLY A 117 2.58 9.64 -2.37
C GLY A 117 2.35 9.95 -0.89
N GLY A 118 1.96 8.95 -0.05
CA GLY A 118 1.74 9.13 1.39
C GLY A 118 0.32 9.54 1.78
N LEU A 119 -0.68 9.29 0.94
CA LEU A 119 -2.05 9.78 1.12
C LEU A 119 -2.62 9.49 2.51
N VAL A 120 -2.57 8.23 2.98
CA VAL A 120 -3.27 7.84 4.21
C VAL A 120 -2.52 8.32 5.45
N GLY A 121 -1.19 8.14 5.47
CA GLY A 121 -0.35 8.61 6.58
C GLY A 121 -0.41 10.13 6.76
N LEU A 122 -0.34 10.88 5.66
CA LEU A 122 -0.44 12.34 5.70
C LEU A 122 -1.84 12.80 6.16
N ALA A 123 -2.90 12.13 5.72
CA ALA A 123 -4.27 12.41 6.18
C ALA A 123 -4.40 12.18 7.69
N VAL A 124 -3.89 11.05 8.19
CA VAL A 124 -3.89 10.72 9.62
C VAL A 124 -3.07 11.72 10.42
N ALA A 125 -1.88 12.09 9.95
CA ALA A 125 -1.03 13.06 10.63
C ALA A 125 -1.65 14.47 10.69
N ARG A 126 -2.49 14.82 9.71
CA ARG A 126 -3.17 16.12 9.63
C ARG A 126 -4.47 16.18 10.43
N GLY A 127 -5.24 15.07 10.44
CA GLY A 127 -6.61 15.06 10.92
C GLY A 127 -6.87 14.28 12.20
N CYS A 128 -5.92 13.45 12.67
CA CYS A 128 -6.07 12.69 13.91
C CYS A 128 -5.29 13.32 15.08
N GLU A 129 -5.82 13.18 16.28
CA GLU A 129 -5.15 13.57 17.52
C GLU A 129 -4.06 12.52 17.83
N LEU A 130 -2.81 12.84 17.53
CA LEU A 130 -1.68 11.94 17.80
C LEU A 130 -1.05 12.19 19.18
N GLY A 131 -1.32 13.34 19.80
CA GLY A 131 -0.76 13.79 21.06
C GLY A 131 0.48 14.69 20.89
N GLU A 132 0.78 15.45 21.95
CA GLU A 132 2.03 16.20 22.04
C GLU A 132 3.21 15.22 22.11
N ASN A 133 4.33 15.51 21.51
CA ASN A 133 5.52 14.64 21.47
C ASN A 133 5.28 13.25 20.85
N HIS A 134 4.30 13.13 19.95
CA HIS A 134 4.11 11.89 19.19
C HIS A 134 5.36 11.60 18.37
N PRO A 135 5.88 10.34 18.35
CA PRO A 135 6.97 9.99 17.45
C PRO A 135 6.52 10.15 16.00
N PRO A 136 7.43 10.45 15.06
CA PRO A 136 7.05 10.59 13.67
C PRO A 136 6.26 9.39 13.16
N LEU A 137 5.20 9.64 12.38
CA LEU A 137 4.50 8.63 11.62
C LEU A 137 5.36 8.27 10.41
N TYR A 138 5.60 6.99 10.18
CA TYR A 138 6.38 6.54 9.04
C TYR A 138 5.48 6.25 7.83
N ILE A 139 5.76 6.90 6.68
CA ILE A 139 5.23 6.49 5.38
C ILE A 139 6.32 5.76 4.62
N THR A 140 6.02 4.56 4.12
CA THR A 140 7.05 3.68 3.56
C THR A 140 6.70 3.17 2.18
N ASP A 141 7.70 3.15 1.30
CA ASP A 141 7.59 2.62 -0.05
C ASP A 141 8.99 2.27 -0.58
N GLN A 142 9.08 1.86 -1.84
CA GLN A 142 10.31 1.65 -2.59
C GLN A 142 11.01 2.99 -2.89
N MET A 143 12.27 2.90 -3.35
CA MET A 143 13.10 4.06 -3.69
C MET A 143 12.42 5.00 -4.71
N GLU A 144 11.66 4.45 -5.65
CA GLU A 144 10.98 5.19 -6.70
C GLU A 144 9.97 6.22 -6.15
N MET A 145 9.36 5.92 -5.01
CA MET A 145 8.37 6.81 -4.36
C MET A 145 8.99 7.71 -3.29
N PHE A 146 10.24 7.48 -2.89
CA PHE A 146 10.87 8.16 -1.77
C PHE A 146 10.90 9.68 -1.92
N SER A 147 11.27 10.17 -3.10
CA SER A 147 11.30 11.61 -3.37
C SER A 147 9.90 12.23 -3.36
N LEU A 148 8.89 11.50 -3.86
CA LEU A 148 7.49 11.95 -3.87
C LEU A 148 6.92 12.02 -2.45
N MET A 149 7.18 11.02 -1.62
CA MET A 149 6.80 11.04 -0.21
C MET A 149 7.37 12.26 0.52
N ARG A 150 8.66 12.51 0.39
CA ARG A 150 9.30 13.69 1.00
C ARG A 150 8.74 15.01 0.48
N HIS A 151 8.48 15.10 -0.83
CA HIS A 151 7.85 16.27 -1.42
C HIS A 151 6.47 16.53 -0.80
N ASN A 152 5.64 15.50 -0.68
CA ASN A 152 4.29 15.62 -0.11
C ASN A 152 4.30 15.91 1.39
N ILE A 153 5.27 15.41 2.16
CA ILE A 153 5.48 15.81 3.55
C ILE A 153 5.73 17.33 3.63
N ALA A 154 6.69 17.84 2.86
CA ALA A 154 7.05 19.25 2.84
C ALA A 154 5.91 20.14 2.32
N LEU A 155 5.19 19.70 1.29
CA LEU A 155 4.04 20.41 0.71
C LEU A 155 2.92 20.66 1.75
N ASN A 156 2.84 19.80 2.77
CA ASN A 156 1.85 19.88 3.83
C ASN A 156 2.41 20.40 5.18
N GLU A 157 3.69 20.81 5.22
CA GLU A 157 4.33 21.28 6.45
C GLU A 157 4.24 20.25 7.60
N LEU A 158 4.47 18.97 7.26
CA LEU A 158 4.40 17.84 8.19
C LEU A 158 5.78 17.29 8.57
N GLU A 159 6.87 18.01 8.24
CA GLU A 159 8.22 17.64 8.69
C GLU A 159 8.28 17.53 10.21
N GLY A 160 8.94 16.49 10.70
CA GLY A 160 9.02 16.17 12.12
C GLY A 160 7.78 15.46 12.69
N LYS A 161 6.63 15.50 11.98
CA LYS A 161 5.44 14.70 12.32
C LYS A 161 5.33 13.46 11.48
N VAL A 162 5.80 13.51 10.24
CA VAL A 162 5.83 12.39 9.30
C VAL A 162 7.24 12.27 8.73
N GLU A 163 7.72 11.05 8.63
CA GLU A 163 9.00 10.70 8.01
C GLU A 163 8.80 9.66 6.90
N ALA A 164 9.51 9.85 5.79
CA ALA A 164 9.56 8.88 4.72
C ALA A 164 10.70 7.89 4.99
N LEU A 165 10.40 6.57 4.94
CA LEU A 165 11.39 5.52 5.05
C LEU A 165 11.33 4.60 3.82
N LEU A 166 12.48 4.04 3.46
CA LEU A 166 12.55 2.98 2.47
C LEU A 166 12.18 1.64 3.10
N LEU A 167 11.21 0.97 2.52
CA LEU A 167 10.82 -0.37 2.94
C LEU A 167 10.39 -1.17 1.72
N ASN A 168 11.21 -2.12 1.30
CA ASN A 168 10.89 -3.09 0.27
C ASN A 168 10.21 -4.30 0.90
N TRP A 169 9.07 -4.72 0.37
CA TRP A 169 8.38 -5.89 0.89
C TRP A 169 9.23 -7.16 0.72
N GLY A 170 9.26 -7.98 1.76
CA GLY A 170 10.03 -9.23 1.79
C GLY A 170 11.52 -9.06 2.12
N GLU A 171 11.99 -7.82 2.27
CA GLU A 171 13.34 -7.50 2.75
C GLU A 171 13.34 -7.24 4.27
N PRO A 172 14.51 -7.24 4.93
CA PRO A 172 14.62 -6.90 6.34
C PRO A 172 14.02 -5.53 6.64
N LEU A 173 13.27 -5.43 7.74
CA LEU A 173 12.66 -4.18 8.16
C LEU A 173 13.72 -3.13 8.50
N PRO A 174 13.47 -1.84 8.24
CA PRO A 174 14.36 -0.74 8.63
C PRO A 174 14.66 -0.76 10.13
N ALA A 175 15.87 -0.34 10.51
CA ALA A 175 16.31 -0.34 11.90
C ALA A 175 15.41 0.51 12.80
N GLU A 176 14.90 1.62 12.28
CA GLU A 176 13.96 2.54 12.95
C GLU A 176 12.66 1.81 13.31
N VAL A 177 12.14 1.00 12.38
CA VAL A 177 10.91 0.21 12.58
C VAL A 177 11.14 -0.92 13.58
N VAL A 178 12.32 -1.58 13.51
CA VAL A 178 12.69 -2.65 14.47
C VAL A 178 12.85 -2.09 15.88
N ALA A 179 13.50 -0.93 16.02
CA ALA A 179 13.69 -0.27 17.31
C ALA A 179 12.36 0.25 17.90
N ASN A 180 11.43 0.66 17.05
CA ASN A 180 10.15 1.25 17.43
C ASN A 180 8.99 0.62 16.65
N PRO A 181 8.60 -0.64 16.96
CA PRO A 181 7.58 -1.34 16.21
C PRO A 181 6.23 -0.61 16.22
N PRO A 182 5.51 -0.53 15.09
CA PRO A 182 4.25 0.18 14.99
C PRO A 182 3.13 -0.51 15.78
N ASP A 183 2.24 0.28 16.37
CA ASP A 183 0.99 -0.17 16.96
C ASP A 183 -0.13 -0.26 15.93
N VAL A 184 -0.06 0.60 14.91
CA VAL A 184 -1.02 0.72 13.82
C VAL A 184 -0.27 0.70 12.49
N ILE A 185 -0.72 -0.15 11.59
CA ILE A 185 -0.18 -0.27 10.23
C ILE A 185 -1.30 0.06 9.25
N LEU A 186 -1.04 0.98 8.34
CA LEU A 186 -1.97 1.38 7.28
C LEU A 186 -1.49 0.76 5.97
N ALA A 187 -2.39 0.17 5.21
CA ALA A 187 -2.04 -0.41 3.92
C ALA A 187 -3.21 -0.24 2.95
N ALA A 188 -3.01 0.59 1.93
CA ALA A 188 -4.04 0.91 0.95
C ALA A 188 -3.59 0.54 -0.46
N ASP A 189 -4.43 -0.24 -1.14
CA ASP A 189 -4.26 -0.70 -2.53
C ASP A 189 -2.95 -1.45 -2.83
N CYS A 190 -2.42 -2.15 -1.79
CA CYS A 190 -1.19 -2.95 -1.89
C CYS A 190 -1.40 -4.29 -2.65
N VAL A 191 -2.64 -4.63 -3.03
CA VAL A 191 -3.01 -5.88 -3.71
C VAL A 191 -3.34 -5.58 -5.17
N TYR A 192 -2.32 -5.38 -5.99
CA TYR A 192 -2.47 -5.11 -7.42
C TYR A 192 -1.48 -5.90 -8.30
N PHE A 193 -0.35 -6.32 -7.75
CA PHE A 193 0.71 -7.06 -8.45
C PHE A 193 0.92 -8.41 -7.77
N GLU A 194 0.39 -9.48 -8.37
CA GLU A 194 0.34 -10.82 -7.77
C GLU A 194 1.71 -11.37 -7.32
N PRO A 195 2.81 -11.19 -8.09
CA PRO A 195 4.14 -11.63 -7.66
C PRO A 195 4.62 -11.00 -6.34
N ALA A 196 4.11 -9.83 -5.96
CA ALA A 196 4.47 -9.17 -4.71
C ALA A 196 3.65 -9.66 -3.49
N PHE A 197 2.59 -10.46 -3.69
CA PHE A 197 1.73 -10.93 -2.60
C PHE A 197 2.48 -11.71 -1.51
N PRO A 198 3.38 -12.67 -1.84
CA PRO A 198 4.18 -13.36 -0.83
C PRO A 198 5.10 -12.41 -0.05
N LEU A 199 5.67 -11.42 -0.74
CA LEU A 199 6.58 -10.43 -0.14
C LEU A 199 5.81 -9.56 0.87
N LEU A 200 4.65 -9.03 0.48
CA LEU A 200 3.78 -8.27 1.38
C LEU A 200 3.37 -9.11 2.61
N GLN A 201 3.01 -10.38 2.41
CA GLN A 201 2.67 -11.25 3.54
C GLN A 201 3.84 -11.51 4.48
N THR A 202 5.08 -11.60 3.96
CA THR A 202 6.28 -11.71 4.78
C THR A 202 6.48 -10.45 5.61
N THR A 203 6.42 -9.27 4.99
CA THR A 203 6.54 -7.99 5.71
C THR A 203 5.47 -7.82 6.79
N LEU A 204 4.21 -8.17 6.50
CA LEU A 204 3.14 -8.15 7.50
C LEU A 204 3.42 -9.14 8.66
N SER A 205 3.96 -10.31 8.34
CA SER A 205 4.34 -11.30 9.36
C SER A 205 5.45 -10.78 10.27
N ASP A 206 6.46 -10.15 9.70
CA ASP A 206 7.58 -9.59 10.45
C ASP A 206 7.13 -8.45 11.37
N LEU A 207 6.32 -7.53 10.87
CA LEU A 207 5.75 -6.43 11.66
C LEU A 207 4.87 -6.94 12.81
N LEU A 208 3.98 -7.91 12.53
CA LEU A 208 3.11 -8.50 13.56
C LEU A 208 3.84 -9.44 14.52
N THR A 209 5.03 -9.92 14.15
CA THR A 209 5.92 -10.64 15.07
C THR A 209 6.63 -9.69 16.01
N LEU A 210 7.11 -8.53 15.52
CA LEU A 210 7.72 -7.50 16.36
C LEU A 210 6.70 -6.89 17.34
N ARG A 211 5.46 -6.70 16.91
CA ARG A 211 4.38 -6.13 17.71
C ARG A 211 3.10 -6.97 17.56
N PRO A 212 2.93 -8.05 18.33
CA PRO A 212 1.77 -8.94 18.21
C PRO A 212 0.42 -8.26 18.49
N SER A 213 0.41 -7.14 19.22
CA SER A 213 -0.78 -6.32 19.50
C SER A 213 -1.08 -5.29 18.42
N ALA A 214 -0.27 -5.19 17.37
CA ALA A 214 -0.51 -4.24 16.29
C ALA A 214 -1.74 -4.63 15.47
N VAL A 215 -2.40 -3.61 14.93
CA VAL A 215 -3.53 -3.75 14.00
C VAL A 215 -3.14 -3.18 12.65
N VAL A 216 -3.38 -3.96 11.59
CA VAL A 216 -3.24 -3.50 10.21
C VAL A 216 -4.62 -3.14 9.68
N TYR A 217 -4.83 -1.87 9.33
CA TYR A 217 -5.99 -1.43 8.57
C TYR A 217 -5.67 -1.55 7.08
N PHE A 218 -6.36 -2.47 6.44
CA PHE A 218 -6.03 -2.93 5.09
C PHE A 218 -7.21 -2.67 4.15
N CYS A 219 -7.04 -1.78 3.18
CA CYS A 219 -8.05 -1.47 2.19
C CYS A 219 -7.53 -1.70 0.78
N PHE A 220 -8.31 -2.33 -0.09
CA PHE A 220 -7.96 -2.49 -1.50
C PHE A 220 -9.19 -2.52 -2.41
N LYS A 221 -9.00 -2.15 -3.68
CA LYS A 221 -9.98 -2.33 -4.72
C LYS A 221 -9.78 -3.69 -5.38
N LYS A 222 -10.80 -4.53 -5.36
CA LYS A 222 -10.80 -5.80 -6.09
C LYS A 222 -10.85 -5.52 -7.59
N ARG A 223 -9.83 -5.98 -8.31
CA ARG A 223 -9.72 -5.88 -9.77
C ARG A 223 -9.75 -7.25 -10.44
N ARG A 224 -9.21 -8.28 -9.75
CA ARG A 224 -9.04 -9.64 -10.28
C ARG A 224 -9.40 -10.69 -9.24
N ARG A 225 -9.54 -11.94 -9.70
CA ARG A 225 -9.73 -13.08 -8.78
C ARG A 225 -8.53 -13.30 -7.86
N ALA A 226 -7.31 -13.04 -8.35
CA ALA A 226 -6.07 -13.15 -7.59
C ALA A 226 -6.08 -12.27 -6.33
N ASP A 227 -6.68 -11.09 -6.39
CA ASP A 227 -6.75 -10.16 -5.25
C ASP A 227 -7.48 -10.80 -4.04
N MET A 228 -8.52 -11.60 -4.29
CA MET A 228 -9.21 -12.36 -3.24
C MET A 228 -8.42 -13.59 -2.76
N GLN A 229 -7.50 -14.11 -3.58
CA GLN A 229 -6.60 -15.20 -3.15
C GLN A 229 -5.59 -14.70 -2.12
N PHE A 230 -5.13 -13.44 -2.23
CA PHE A 230 -4.32 -12.81 -1.19
C PHE A 230 -5.01 -12.92 0.18
N LEU A 231 -6.28 -12.54 0.30
CA LEU A 231 -7.03 -12.66 1.56
C LEU A 231 -7.14 -14.11 2.04
N LYS A 232 -7.39 -15.05 1.14
CA LYS A 232 -7.45 -16.48 1.48
C LYS A 232 -6.13 -16.98 2.06
N GLN A 233 -5.01 -16.52 1.54
CA GLN A 233 -3.67 -16.84 2.05
C GLN A 233 -3.39 -16.11 3.37
N ALA A 234 -3.72 -14.81 3.46
CA ALA A 234 -3.57 -14.02 4.67
C ALA A 234 -4.34 -14.63 5.86
N ARG A 235 -5.57 -15.12 5.66
CA ARG A 235 -6.36 -15.82 6.68
C ARG A 235 -5.72 -17.10 7.22
N ARG A 236 -4.76 -17.69 6.53
CA ARG A 236 -3.99 -18.84 7.05
C ARG A 236 -2.98 -18.42 8.10
N ARG A 237 -2.42 -17.22 7.96
CA ARG A 237 -1.34 -16.68 8.82
C ARG A 237 -1.87 -15.74 9.89
N PHE A 238 -2.88 -14.94 9.59
CA PHE A 238 -3.39 -13.85 10.41
C PHE A 238 -4.87 -14.02 10.74
N SER A 239 -5.34 -13.33 11.77
CA SER A 239 -6.75 -13.04 11.97
C SER A 239 -7.14 -11.90 11.04
N VAL A 240 -8.12 -12.11 10.17
CA VAL A 240 -8.56 -11.13 9.16
C VAL A 240 -10.07 -10.93 9.33
N THR A 241 -10.44 -9.78 9.88
CA THR A 241 -11.81 -9.38 10.16
C THR A 241 -12.22 -8.29 9.18
N GLU A 242 -13.34 -8.44 8.50
CA GLU A 242 -13.89 -7.40 7.64
C GLU A 242 -14.40 -6.25 8.51
N ILE A 243 -14.12 -5.02 8.08
CA ILE A 243 -14.64 -3.79 8.70
C ILE A 243 -16.03 -3.56 8.10
N ASP A 244 -17.05 -3.61 8.93
CA ASP A 244 -18.47 -3.51 8.55
C ASP A 244 -19.22 -2.38 9.28
N ASP A 245 -18.53 -1.68 10.16
CA ASP A 245 -19.05 -0.58 10.99
C ASP A 245 -18.91 0.83 10.35
N ASP A 246 -18.44 0.92 9.10
CA ASP A 246 -18.38 2.20 8.37
C ASP A 246 -19.74 2.51 7.72
N ASP A 247 -20.32 3.66 8.05
CA ASP A 247 -21.56 4.17 7.46
C ASP A 247 -21.50 4.31 5.94
N GLU A 248 -20.32 4.52 5.36
CA GLU A 248 -20.11 4.58 3.91
C GLU A 248 -19.85 3.21 3.27
N ARG A 249 -19.82 2.14 4.05
CA ARG A 249 -19.61 0.78 3.51
C ARG A 249 -20.54 0.43 2.34
N PRO A 250 -21.85 0.77 2.35
CA PRO A 250 -22.73 0.50 1.22
C PRO A 250 -22.32 1.22 -0.07
N VAL A 251 -21.60 2.35 0.04
CA VAL A 251 -21.11 3.14 -1.11
C VAL A 251 -19.83 2.52 -1.66
N TRP A 252 -18.79 2.42 -0.83
CA TRP A 252 -17.49 1.96 -1.31
C TRP A 252 -17.47 0.46 -1.66
N SER A 253 -18.29 -0.38 -1.02
CA SER A 253 -18.39 -1.80 -1.37
C SER A 253 -18.96 -2.03 -2.79
N ARG A 254 -19.91 -1.20 -3.23
CA ARG A 254 -20.43 -1.22 -4.61
C ARG A 254 -19.36 -0.87 -5.64
N GLN A 255 -18.34 -0.13 -5.25
CA GLN A 255 -17.20 0.23 -6.09
C GLN A 255 -16.13 -0.88 -6.11
N GLY A 256 -16.39 -2.02 -5.45
CA GLY A 256 -15.45 -3.13 -5.35
C GLY A 256 -14.31 -2.89 -4.35
N LEU A 257 -14.49 -1.97 -3.40
CA LEU A 257 -13.55 -1.75 -2.31
C LEU A 257 -13.85 -2.69 -1.14
N PHE A 258 -12.81 -3.14 -0.47
CA PHE A 258 -12.86 -4.03 0.68
C PHE A 258 -11.92 -3.51 1.76
N MET A 259 -12.36 -3.55 3.01
CA MET A 259 -11.56 -3.09 4.15
C MET A 259 -11.55 -4.14 5.26
N PHE A 260 -10.37 -4.36 5.84
CA PHE A 260 -10.13 -5.38 6.85
C PHE A 260 -9.24 -4.86 7.97
N ALA A 261 -9.48 -5.34 9.18
CA ALA A 261 -8.53 -5.33 10.27
C ALA A 261 -7.78 -6.67 10.28
N ILE A 262 -6.44 -6.61 10.20
CA ILE A 262 -5.57 -7.79 10.24
C ILE A 262 -4.74 -7.73 11.52
N THR A 263 -4.74 -8.83 12.29
CA THR A 263 -3.98 -8.96 13.55
C THR A 263 -3.25 -10.30 13.60
N SER A 264 -2.29 -10.43 14.52
CA SER A 264 -1.62 -11.70 14.78
C SER A 264 -2.63 -12.76 15.25
N LYS A 265 -2.47 -13.99 14.78
CA LYS A 265 -3.21 -15.14 15.33
C LYS A 265 -2.72 -15.44 16.74
N GLY A 266 -3.60 -15.41 17.72
CA GLY A 266 -3.29 -15.73 19.12
C GLY A 266 -3.37 -14.56 20.10
N VAL A 267 -3.55 -13.31 19.61
CA VAL A 267 -3.78 -12.13 20.47
C VAL A 267 -5.27 -11.77 20.60
N GLY A 268 -6.14 -12.51 19.92
CA GLY A 268 -7.57 -12.29 19.94
C GLY A 268 -8.29 -13.13 20.98
N ALA A 269 -8.85 -12.49 22.01
CA ALA A 269 -9.88 -12.94 22.94
C ALA A 269 -9.49 -13.21 24.40
N ASN A 270 -8.80 -12.27 25.07
CA ASN A 270 -8.90 -12.18 26.54
C ASN A 270 -9.07 -10.71 26.99
N GLY A 271 -10.04 -10.02 26.44
CA GLY A 271 -10.47 -8.68 26.84
C GLY A 271 -11.92 -8.65 27.33
N LYS A 272 -12.45 -9.74 27.88
CA LYS A 272 -13.60 -9.67 28.78
C LYS A 272 -13.07 -9.45 30.19
N THR A 273 -12.99 -8.20 30.59
CA THR A 273 -12.94 -7.85 32.02
C THR A 273 -14.26 -8.32 32.65
N ASP A 274 -14.19 -9.40 33.40
CA ASP A 274 -15.20 -9.72 34.41
C ASP A 274 -15.25 -8.57 35.41
N ALA A 275 -16.20 -7.66 35.22
CA ALA A 275 -16.67 -6.80 36.29
C ALA A 275 -17.45 -7.69 37.27
N GLY A 276 -16.73 -8.36 38.16
CA GLY A 276 -17.30 -9.06 39.29
C GLY A 276 -18.09 -8.13 40.14
N VAL A 277 -19.40 -8.27 40.11
CA VAL A 277 -20.33 -7.80 41.11
C VAL A 277 -19.99 -8.51 42.41
N SER A 278 -19.53 -7.78 43.41
CA SER A 278 -19.52 -8.23 44.81
C SER A 278 -20.56 -7.43 45.56
N GLN A 279 -21.40 -8.19 46.21
CA GLN A 279 -22.50 -7.79 47.08
C GLN A 279 -22.04 -6.87 48.24
#